data_d7061a8aa9c5f22b29a6ef8d93d9b605
#
_entry.id   d7061a8aa9c5f22b29a6ef8d93d9b605
#
_cell.length_a   1.000
_cell.length_b   1.000
_cell.length_c   1.000
_cell.angle_alpha   90.00
_cell.angle_beta   90.00
_cell.angle_gamma   90.00
#
_symmetry.space_group_name_H-M   'P 1'
#
loop_
_entity.id
_entity.type
_entity.pdbx_description
1 polymer ?
#
loop_
_entity_poly.entity_id
_entity_poly.type
_entity_poly.pdbx_seq_one_letter_code
_entity_poly.pdbx_strand_id
1 'polypeptide(L)'
;DLPRVIVSRLLTDDKMVHLYGGNAEFTTPYVGRAFRNHPEGYMPEMDEDDGTMSAWYAFSAMGLFPLVIGSDEYELVAPLFDKVVLHLPEGRDLVITAKNRKKRNKDAKKVLLNGVELKDFCLRHAALEKGGTLTFVF
;
A
#
# COMPACT_ATOMS: atom_id res chain seq x y z
N ASP A 1 5.95 7.20 6.74
CA ASP A 1 4.50 7.04 6.95
C ASP A 1 3.60 7.86 6.02
N LEU A 2 4.17 8.49 5.00
CA LEU A 2 3.40 9.29 4.07
C LEU A 2 2.26 8.50 3.39
N PRO A 3 2.48 7.29 2.85
CA PRO A 3 1.42 6.49 2.26
C PRO A 3 0.28 6.21 3.24
N ARG A 4 0.62 5.84 4.47
CA ARG A 4 -0.36 5.52 5.51
C ARG A 4 -1.22 6.73 5.93
N VAL A 5 -0.59 7.89 6.05
CA VAL A 5 -1.30 9.15 6.37
C VAL A 5 -2.21 9.56 5.23
N ILE A 6 -1.73 9.48 3.99
CA ILE A 6 -2.52 9.82 2.81
C ILE A 6 -3.72 8.89 2.71
N VAL A 7 -3.52 7.58 2.78
CA VAL A 7 -4.60 6.61 2.69
C VAL A 7 -5.65 6.83 3.78
N SER A 8 -5.24 6.89 5.05
CA SER A 8 -6.23 7.00 6.13
C SER A 8 -6.94 8.34 6.17
N ARG A 9 -6.31 9.43 5.75
CA ARG A 9 -6.94 10.76 5.78
C ARG A 9 -7.68 11.12 4.51
N LEU A 10 -7.08 10.88 3.35
CA LEU A 10 -7.74 11.24 2.08
C LEU A 10 -8.97 10.38 1.80
N LEU A 11 -8.92 9.09 2.12
CA LEU A 11 -10.05 8.19 1.84
C LEU A 11 -11.20 8.34 2.84
N THR A 12 -10.96 8.84 4.06
CA THR A 12 -11.96 8.92 5.12
C THR A 12 -12.30 10.33 5.56
N ASP A 13 -11.62 11.36 5.06
CA ASP A 13 -11.92 12.75 5.41
C ASP A 13 -13.14 13.24 4.66
N ASP A 14 -14.19 13.58 5.42
CA ASP A 14 -15.45 14.12 4.88
C ASP A 14 -15.36 15.59 4.43
N LYS A 15 -14.24 16.25 4.68
CA LYS A 15 -13.96 17.60 4.18
C LYS A 15 -13.25 17.60 2.82
N MET A 16 -12.95 16.43 2.26
CA MET A 16 -12.32 16.36 0.96
C MET A 16 -13.28 16.88 -0.11
N VAL A 17 -12.82 17.86 -0.87
CA VAL A 17 -13.53 18.42 -2.01
C VAL A 17 -13.00 17.76 -3.28
N HIS A 18 -13.89 17.17 -4.04
CA HIS A 18 -13.58 16.61 -5.36
C HIS A 18 -14.05 17.57 -6.44
N LEU A 19 -13.15 18.01 -7.30
CA LEU A 19 -13.48 18.88 -8.44
C LEU A 19 -14.03 18.09 -9.61
N TYR A 20 -13.54 16.87 -9.81
CA TYR A 20 -14.01 15.91 -10.80
C TYR A 20 -13.93 14.49 -10.24
N GLY A 21 -14.98 13.71 -10.46
CA GLY A 21 -14.76 12.29 -10.63
C GLY A 21 -14.20 12.11 -12.03
N GLY A 22 -13.23 11.34 -12.33
CA GLY A 22 -12.63 11.18 -13.66
C GLY A 22 -13.61 10.92 -14.84
N ASN A 23 -14.90 11.06 -14.62
CA ASN A 23 -15.97 10.90 -15.57
C ASN A 23 -16.39 12.27 -16.12
N ALA A 24 -16.40 12.41 -17.46
CA ALA A 24 -16.80 13.63 -18.17
C ALA A 24 -18.26 14.06 -17.93
N GLU A 25 -19.07 13.23 -17.30
CA GLU A 25 -20.46 13.56 -16.96
C GLU A 25 -20.59 14.53 -15.79
N PHE A 26 -19.54 14.72 -14.98
CA PHE A 26 -19.57 15.69 -13.87
C PHE A 26 -19.36 17.10 -14.37
N THR A 27 -20.40 17.89 -14.25
CA THR A 27 -20.37 19.32 -14.62
C THR A 27 -20.15 20.25 -13.43
N THR A 28 -20.26 19.74 -12.20
CA THR A 28 -20.15 20.54 -10.96
C THR A 28 -19.16 19.89 -9.99
N PRO A 29 -18.44 20.69 -9.19
CA PRO A 29 -17.59 20.17 -8.13
C PRO A 29 -18.39 19.31 -7.15
N TYR A 30 -17.83 18.17 -6.77
CA TYR A 30 -18.39 17.34 -5.71
C TYR A 30 -17.80 17.77 -4.36
N VAL A 31 -18.66 17.99 -3.38
CA VAL A 31 -18.27 18.30 -2.01
C VAL A 31 -18.80 17.21 -1.10
N GLY A 32 -17.90 16.48 -0.45
CA GLY A 32 -18.27 15.40 0.46
C GLY A 32 -17.24 14.27 0.48
N ARG A 33 -17.64 13.13 0.99
CA ARG A 33 -16.80 11.94 1.00
C ARG A 33 -16.78 11.30 -0.39
N ALA A 34 -15.62 11.25 -1.00
CA ALA A 34 -15.40 10.46 -2.23
C ALA A 34 -15.43 8.96 -1.91
N PHE A 35 -14.92 8.57 -0.73
CA PHE A 35 -14.88 7.19 -0.27
C PHE A 35 -15.50 7.09 1.12
N ARG A 36 -16.21 5.99 1.37
CA ARG A 36 -16.77 5.65 2.67
C ARG A 36 -16.11 4.39 3.19
N ASN A 37 -15.98 4.25 4.50
CA ASN A 37 -15.33 3.08 5.09
C ASN A 37 -16.29 1.88 5.18
N HIS A 38 -16.73 1.38 4.04
CA HIS A 38 -17.53 0.16 3.89
C HIS A 38 -17.38 -0.42 2.47
N PRO A 39 -17.72 -1.70 2.21
CA PRO A 39 -17.47 -2.35 0.92
C PRO A 39 -18.10 -1.66 -0.31
N GLU A 40 -19.23 -0.96 -0.12
CA GLU A 40 -19.94 -0.21 -1.17
C GLU A 40 -19.68 1.28 -1.05
N GLY A 41 -18.57 1.66 -0.45
CA GLY A 41 -18.25 3.05 -0.13
C GLY A 41 -17.67 3.86 -1.27
N TYR A 42 -17.31 3.21 -2.36
CA TYR A 42 -16.82 3.88 -3.55
C TYR A 42 -17.96 4.61 -4.26
N MET A 43 -17.72 5.84 -4.62
CA MET A 43 -18.70 6.66 -5.35
C MET A 43 -18.69 6.24 -6.82
N PRO A 44 -19.85 5.79 -7.39
CA PRO A 44 -19.89 5.25 -8.75
C PRO A 44 -19.41 6.21 -9.84
N GLU A 45 -19.55 7.50 -9.56
CA GLU A 45 -19.20 8.58 -10.47
C GLU A 45 -17.69 8.88 -10.45
N MET A 46 -16.96 8.37 -9.48
CA MET A 46 -15.50 8.51 -9.43
C MET A 46 -14.83 7.49 -10.31
N ASP A 47 -13.88 7.96 -11.09
CA ASP A 47 -12.94 7.10 -11.77
C ASP A 47 -11.89 6.61 -10.76
N GLU A 48 -11.66 5.32 -10.75
CA GLU A 48 -10.66 4.67 -9.90
C GLU A 48 -9.31 4.51 -10.62
N ASP A 49 -9.18 5.16 -11.78
CA ASP A 49 -7.99 5.13 -12.62
C ASP A 49 -7.59 3.69 -13.02
N ASP A 50 -8.54 2.92 -13.50
CA ASP A 50 -8.36 1.52 -13.93
C ASP A 50 -7.74 0.61 -12.85
N GLY A 51 -8.08 0.82 -11.59
CA GLY A 51 -7.57 0.04 -10.46
C GLY A 51 -6.28 0.58 -9.85
N THR A 52 -5.74 1.68 -10.37
CA THR A 52 -4.47 2.24 -9.88
C THR A 52 -4.54 2.67 -8.42
N MET A 53 -5.62 3.28 -7.99
CA MET A 53 -5.78 3.76 -6.61
C MET A 53 -5.88 2.60 -5.62
N SER A 54 -6.68 1.58 -5.94
CA SER A 54 -6.80 0.37 -5.13
C SER A 54 -5.50 -0.42 -5.08
N ALA A 55 -4.82 -0.55 -6.21
CA ALA A 55 -3.52 -1.21 -6.29
C ALA A 55 -2.47 -0.49 -5.45
N TRP A 56 -2.40 0.84 -5.54
CA TRP A 56 -1.51 1.65 -4.71
C TRP A 56 -1.76 1.43 -3.22
N TYR A 57 -3.03 1.42 -2.80
CA TYR A 57 -3.39 1.14 -1.42
C TYR A 57 -2.94 -0.26 -0.97
N ALA A 58 -3.27 -1.28 -1.77
CA ALA A 58 -2.93 -2.66 -1.45
C ALA A 58 -1.42 -2.87 -1.30
N PHE A 59 -0.63 -2.40 -2.26
CA PHE A 59 0.82 -2.49 -2.22
C PHE A 59 1.41 -1.72 -1.02
N SER A 60 1.00 -0.49 -0.81
CA SER A 60 1.47 0.33 0.31
C SER A 60 1.10 -0.28 1.67
N ALA A 61 -0.10 -0.85 1.80
CA ALA A 61 -0.55 -1.52 3.02
C ALA A 61 0.24 -2.81 3.31
N MET A 62 0.71 -3.51 2.28
CA MET A 62 1.59 -4.67 2.42
C MET A 62 3.03 -4.29 2.78
N GLY A 63 3.43 -3.06 2.51
CA GLY A 63 4.79 -2.59 2.73
C GLY A 63 5.71 -2.71 1.51
N LEU A 64 5.13 -2.91 0.33
CA LEU A 64 5.81 -2.99 -0.95
C LEU A 64 5.25 -1.91 -1.87
N PHE A 65 6.08 -1.28 -2.69
CA PHE A 65 5.59 -0.35 -3.70
C PHE A 65 6.45 -0.35 -4.96
N PRO A 66 5.90 -0.66 -6.14
CA PRO A 66 6.59 -0.55 -7.42
C PRO A 66 6.65 0.93 -7.84
N LEU A 67 7.66 1.66 -7.37
CA LEU A 67 7.75 3.11 -7.58
C LEU A 67 8.02 3.47 -9.04
N VAL A 68 8.84 2.69 -9.73
CA VAL A 68 9.25 2.95 -11.12
C VAL A 68 8.59 1.93 -12.04
N ILE A 69 7.73 2.41 -12.92
CA ILE A 69 7.05 1.56 -13.91
C ILE A 69 8.09 0.88 -14.81
N GLY A 70 7.97 -0.45 -14.94
CA GLY A 70 8.91 -1.26 -15.74
C GLY A 70 10.20 -1.65 -15.01
N SER A 71 10.40 -1.20 -13.76
CA SER A 71 11.47 -1.72 -12.90
C SER A 71 11.08 -3.08 -12.30
N ASP A 72 12.07 -3.89 -12.00
CA ASP A 72 11.93 -5.15 -11.25
C ASP A 72 12.07 -4.95 -9.74
N GLU A 73 12.03 -3.71 -9.26
CA GLU A 73 12.29 -3.35 -7.87
C GLU A 73 11.03 -2.81 -7.17
N TYR A 74 10.90 -3.17 -5.90
CA TYR A 74 9.88 -2.65 -4.99
C TYR A 74 10.54 -1.87 -3.87
N GLU A 75 10.12 -0.63 -3.67
CA GLU A 75 10.46 0.13 -2.48
C GLU A 75 9.76 -0.47 -1.25
N LEU A 76 10.50 -0.56 -0.14
CA LEU A 76 10.01 -1.13 1.10
C LEU A 76 9.59 0.00 2.05
N VAL A 77 8.31 0.05 2.34
CA VAL A 77 7.72 1.00 3.28
C VAL A 77 7.12 0.27 4.48
N ALA A 78 6.94 0.96 5.60
CA ALA A 78 6.37 0.34 6.79
C ALA A 78 4.97 -0.23 6.51
N PRO A 79 4.75 -1.56 6.61
CA PRO A 79 3.46 -2.17 6.31
C PRO A 79 2.37 -1.67 7.27
N LEU A 80 1.12 -1.66 6.84
CA LEU A 80 -0.01 -1.29 7.68
C LEU A 80 -0.31 -2.35 8.74
N PHE A 81 -0.14 -3.62 8.39
CA PHE A 81 -0.46 -4.78 9.22
C PHE A 81 0.78 -5.34 9.91
N ASP A 82 0.58 -6.04 11.03
CA ASP A 82 1.67 -6.72 11.74
C ASP A 82 2.14 -7.98 11.03
N LYS A 83 1.24 -8.58 10.25
CA LYS A 83 1.53 -9.75 9.41
C LYS A 83 0.69 -9.70 8.13
N VAL A 84 1.34 -9.95 7.01
CA VAL A 84 0.70 -10.19 5.69
C VAL A 84 1.27 -11.48 5.13
N VAL A 85 0.44 -12.27 4.46
CA VAL A 85 0.87 -13.46 3.73
C VAL A 85 0.45 -13.29 2.27
N LEU A 86 1.42 -13.32 1.38
CA LEU A 86 1.20 -13.35 -0.06
C LEU A 86 1.35 -14.79 -0.53
N HIS A 87 0.26 -15.36 -0.99
CA HIS A 87 0.27 -16.69 -1.61
C HIS A 87 0.77 -16.58 -3.05
N LEU A 88 1.94 -17.12 -3.30
CA LEU A 88 2.61 -17.07 -4.59
C LEU A 88 2.33 -18.36 -5.39
N PRO A 89 2.57 -18.35 -6.71
CA PRO A 89 2.48 -19.57 -7.51
C PRO A 89 3.28 -20.72 -6.94
N GLU A 90 2.89 -21.94 -7.27
CA GLU A 90 3.55 -23.20 -6.85
C GLU A 90 3.53 -23.44 -5.33
N GLY A 91 2.54 -22.83 -4.62
CA GLY A 91 2.36 -23.05 -3.18
C GLY A 91 3.42 -22.39 -2.30
N ARG A 92 4.14 -21.41 -2.83
CA ARG A 92 5.08 -20.60 -2.04
C ARG A 92 4.38 -19.45 -1.35
N ASP A 93 4.88 -19.05 -0.21
CA ASP A 93 4.40 -17.86 0.50
C ASP A 93 5.51 -16.84 0.71
N LEU A 94 5.20 -15.56 0.56
CA LEU A 94 6.00 -14.49 1.14
C LEU A 94 5.27 -13.96 2.38
N VAL A 95 5.88 -14.17 3.55
CA VAL A 95 5.33 -13.72 4.83
C VAL A 95 6.00 -12.41 5.23
N ILE A 96 5.24 -11.33 5.23
CA ILE A 96 5.70 -10.00 5.64
C ILE A 96 5.32 -9.81 7.10
N THR A 97 6.27 -9.44 7.95
CA THR A 97 6.06 -9.26 9.38
C THR A 97 6.64 -7.93 9.89
N ALA A 98 5.95 -7.32 10.85
CA ALA A 98 6.41 -6.12 11.54
C ALA A 98 6.75 -6.47 12.99
N LYS A 99 8.04 -6.45 13.35
CA LYS A 99 8.53 -6.76 14.70
C LYS A 99 8.85 -5.50 15.50
N ASN A 100 8.58 -5.55 16.80
CA ASN A 100 8.88 -4.48 17.75
C ASN A 100 8.20 -3.14 17.45
N ARG A 101 7.09 -3.16 16.69
CA ARG A 101 6.32 -1.96 16.41
C ARG A 101 5.65 -1.45 17.68
N LYS A 102 6.00 -0.21 18.07
CA LYS A 102 5.29 0.54 19.12
C LYS A 102 4.44 1.62 18.47
N LYS A 103 3.38 2.07 19.15
CA LYS A 103 2.47 3.13 18.62
C LYS A 103 3.21 4.39 18.12
N ARG A 104 4.39 4.67 18.64
CA ARG A 104 5.21 5.84 18.27
C ARG A 104 6.24 5.57 17.16
N ASN A 105 6.53 4.31 16.88
CA ASN A 105 7.53 3.95 15.85
C ASN A 105 6.83 3.93 14.49
N LYS A 106 7.14 4.90 13.66
CA LYS A 106 6.57 5.07 12.33
C LYS A 106 7.42 4.39 11.26
N ASP A 107 8.74 4.39 11.45
CA ASP A 107 9.69 3.94 10.44
C ASP A 107 10.40 2.67 10.91
N ALA A 108 10.56 1.73 10.03
CA ALA A 108 11.39 0.57 10.27
C ALA A 108 12.87 0.98 10.27
N LYS A 109 13.64 0.48 11.22
CA LYS A 109 15.08 0.72 11.31
C LYS A 109 15.85 -0.13 10.32
N LYS A 110 15.35 -1.32 10.04
CA LYS A 110 15.91 -2.26 9.08
C LYS A 110 14.85 -3.22 8.56
N VAL A 111 15.13 -3.78 7.40
CA VAL A 111 14.32 -4.84 6.79
C VAL A 111 15.21 -6.04 6.50
N LEU A 112 14.71 -7.23 6.80
CA LEU A 112 15.43 -8.47 6.55
C LEU A 112 14.61 -9.37 5.63
N LEU A 113 15.26 -9.93 4.62
CA LEU A 113 14.71 -11.02 3.80
C LEU A 113 15.38 -12.33 4.24
N ASN A 114 14.61 -13.28 4.75
CA ASN A 114 15.09 -14.56 5.26
C ASN A 114 16.24 -14.41 6.28
N GLY A 115 16.17 -13.35 7.12
CA GLY A 115 17.18 -13.05 8.12
C GLY A 115 18.38 -12.24 7.64
N VAL A 116 18.51 -11.98 6.33
CA VAL A 116 19.58 -11.16 5.75
C VAL A 116 19.08 -9.72 5.58
N GLU A 117 19.83 -8.76 6.08
CA GLU A 117 19.46 -7.33 6.01
C GLU A 117 19.55 -6.79 4.58
N LEU A 118 18.47 -6.11 4.16
CA LEU A 118 18.41 -5.37 2.89
C LEU A 118 18.88 -3.94 3.15
N LYS A 119 20.02 -3.56 2.57
CA LYS A 119 20.67 -2.28 2.85
C LYS A 119 19.91 -1.09 2.28
N ASP A 120 19.26 -1.27 1.13
CA ASP A 120 18.69 -0.16 0.35
C ASP A 120 17.17 -0.05 0.49
N PHE A 121 16.56 -0.76 1.44
CA PHE A 121 15.09 -0.81 1.58
C PHE A 121 14.37 -1.11 0.26
N CYS A 122 14.95 -1.98 -0.53
CA CYS A 122 14.47 -2.39 -1.84
C CYS A 122 14.42 -3.93 -1.94
N LEU A 123 13.39 -4.45 -2.62
CA LEU A 123 13.22 -5.88 -2.89
C LEU A 123 13.07 -6.10 -4.40
N ARG A 124 13.89 -6.97 -4.96
CA ARG A 124 13.76 -7.36 -6.38
C ARG A 124 12.65 -8.38 -6.58
N HIS A 125 11.95 -8.26 -7.70
CA HIS A 125 10.87 -9.17 -8.08
C HIS A 125 11.29 -10.63 -8.04
N ALA A 126 12.45 -10.96 -8.60
CA ALA A 126 13.01 -12.31 -8.57
C ALA A 126 13.27 -12.86 -7.14
N ALA A 127 13.45 -11.99 -6.14
CA ALA A 127 13.58 -12.41 -4.76
C ALA A 127 12.19 -12.57 -4.11
N LEU A 128 11.23 -11.71 -4.47
CA LEU A 128 9.84 -11.82 -4.04
C LEU A 128 9.23 -13.15 -4.50
N GLU A 129 9.41 -13.54 -5.76
CA GLU A 129 8.87 -14.76 -6.34
C GLU A 129 9.36 -16.05 -5.64
N LYS A 130 10.53 -16.02 -5.02
CA LYS A 130 11.04 -17.15 -4.24
C LYS A 130 10.29 -17.36 -2.93
N GLY A 131 9.54 -16.36 -2.49
CA GLY A 131 8.88 -16.40 -1.20
C GLY A 131 9.84 -16.27 -0.03
N GLY A 132 9.36 -16.66 1.15
CA GLY A 132 10.12 -16.61 2.39
C GLY A 132 9.58 -15.61 3.39
N THR A 133 10.46 -14.99 4.18
CA THR A 133 10.03 -14.05 5.26
C THR A 133 10.70 -12.70 5.08
N LEU A 134 9.88 -11.66 4.91
CA LEU A 134 10.29 -10.26 4.91
C LEU A 134 9.95 -9.64 6.27
N THR A 135 10.95 -9.25 7.03
CA THR A 135 10.77 -8.74 8.41
C THR A 135 11.16 -7.29 8.51
N PHE A 136 10.20 -6.44 8.84
CA PHE A 136 10.42 -5.05 9.21
C PHE A 136 10.68 -4.96 10.72
N VAL A 137 11.77 -4.36 11.14
CA VAL A 137 12.16 -4.17 12.54
C VAL A 137 12.08 -2.69 12.88
N PHE A 138 11.25 -2.36 13.86
CA PHE A 138 10.99 -1.00 14.33
C PHE A 138 11.78 -0.63 15.58
#